data_a2081ca9f15137176f9560509045a9b8
#
_entry.id   a2081ca9f15137176f9560509045a9b8
#
_cell.length_a   1.000
_cell.length_b   1.000
_cell.length_c   1.000
_cell.angle_alpha   90.00
_cell.angle_beta   90.00
_cell.angle_gamma   90.00
#
_symmetry.space_group_name_H-M   'P 1'
#
loop_
_entity.id
_entity.type
_entity.pdbx_description
1 polymer ?
#
loop_
_entity_poly.entity_id
_entity_poly.type
_entity_poly.pdbx_seq_one_letter_code
_entity_poly.pdbx_strand_id
1 'polypeptide(L)'
;ASEWAQSIAPLEFLISKDPENVGYLTQLGNAYNKLNNTTKSEEVFSRLIKLEPDNKDHYFYFGKALMEAGKYSQARTQFLKASDVGNGWALPIFYEGFLYEQSAGGCTDFDRKVVYLLAQNTYRKALSMDSNLSEARDRINALSGAVPTKEDYFFRGIKSGQSMPITCVGWIGKSVTAP
;
A
#
# COMPACT_ATOMS: atom_id res chain seq x y z
N ALA A 1 22.96 -15.76 -11.44
CA ALA A 1 21.79 -15.72 -10.55
C ALA A 1 21.95 -14.53 -9.61
N SER A 2 20.84 -13.84 -9.28
CA SER A 2 20.88 -12.77 -8.29
C SER A 2 21.21 -13.34 -6.90
N GLU A 3 21.77 -12.54 -6.02
CA GLU A 3 22.05 -12.90 -4.62
C GLU A 3 20.81 -13.50 -3.94
N TRP A 4 19.64 -12.92 -4.21
CA TRP A 4 18.36 -13.42 -3.70
C TRP A 4 18.02 -14.83 -4.19
N ALA A 5 18.30 -15.17 -5.45
CA ALA A 5 18.07 -16.52 -5.95
C ALA A 5 19.01 -17.55 -5.32
N GLN A 6 20.24 -17.14 -4.99
CA GLN A 6 21.22 -18.01 -4.32
C GLN A 6 20.89 -18.27 -2.85
N SER A 7 20.16 -17.36 -2.18
CA SER A 7 19.78 -17.51 -0.77
C SER A 7 18.61 -18.47 -0.55
N ILE A 8 17.81 -18.79 -1.56
CA ILE A 8 16.59 -19.61 -1.42
C ILE A 8 16.91 -21.02 -0.86
N ALA A 9 17.76 -21.80 -1.55
CA ALA A 9 18.02 -23.18 -1.16
C ALA A 9 18.66 -23.31 0.23
N PRO A 10 19.66 -22.48 0.63
CA PRO A 10 20.14 -22.46 1.99
C PRO A 10 19.06 -22.16 3.03
N LEU A 11 18.18 -21.16 2.77
CA LEU A 11 17.11 -20.81 3.69
C LEU A 11 16.06 -21.93 3.81
N GLU A 12 15.65 -22.52 2.70
CA GLU A 12 14.72 -23.68 2.72
C GLU A 12 15.31 -24.86 3.51
N PHE A 13 16.62 -25.12 3.38
CA PHE A 13 17.32 -26.13 4.18
C PHE A 13 17.29 -25.81 5.68
N LEU A 14 17.60 -24.55 6.07
CA LEU A 14 17.57 -24.12 7.47
C LEU A 14 16.15 -24.22 8.05
N ILE A 15 15.15 -23.80 7.30
CA ILE A 15 13.73 -23.91 7.68
C ILE A 15 13.28 -25.38 7.80
N SER A 16 13.87 -26.30 7.02
CA SER A 16 13.59 -27.73 7.19
C SER A 16 14.07 -28.28 8.54
N LYS A 17 15.04 -27.65 9.19
CA LYS A 17 15.58 -28.01 10.51
C LYS A 17 14.87 -27.26 11.64
N ASP A 18 14.49 -26.03 11.39
CA ASP A 18 13.77 -25.15 12.34
C ASP A 18 12.61 -24.44 11.61
N PRO A 19 11.45 -25.13 11.49
CA PRO A 19 10.32 -24.67 10.68
C PRO A 19 9.68 -23.36 11.16
N GLU A 20 9.83 -23.00 12.43
CA GLU A 20 9.21 -21.83 13.04
C GLU A 20 10.20 -20.67 13.26
N ASN A 21 11.41 -20.78 12.72
CA ASN A 21 12.40 -19.71 12.83
C ASN A 21 11.97 -18.47 12.05
N VAL A 22 11.50 -17.47 12.78
CA VAL A 22 11.01 -16.21 12.23
C VAL A 22 12.09 -15.49 11.40
N GLY A 23 13.34 -15.55 11.82
CA GLY A 23 14.46 -14.92 11.11
C GLY A 23 14.68 -15.54 9.73
N TYR A 24 14.69 -16.87 9.62
CA TYR A 24 14.84 -17.56 8.34
C TYR A 24 13.62 -17.37 7.44
N LEU A 25 12.40 -17.46 8.01
CA LEU A 25 11.16 -17.20 7.28
C LEU A 25 11.12 -15.78 6.74
N THR A 26 11.50 -14.77 7.53
CA THR A 26 11.53 -13.36 7.08
C THR A 26 12.50 -13.17 5.91
N GLN A 27 13.70 -13.76 5.99
CA GLN A 27 14.67 -13.68 4.90
C GLN A 27 14.15 -14.39 3.63
N LEU A 28 13.53 -15.56 3.77
CA LEU A 28 12.94 -16.29 2.65
C LEU A 28 11.79 -15.54 2.00
N GLY A 29 10.87 -14.98 2.79
CA GLY A 29 9.77 -14.16 2.30
C GLY A 29 10.25 -12.95 1.51
N ASN A 30 11.27 -12.25 2.03
CA ASN A 30 11.89 -11.12 1.35
C ASN A 30 12.62 -11.55 0.05
N ALA A 31 13.31 -12.70 0.05
CA ALA A 31 13.98 -13.21 -1.14
C ALA A 31 12.96 -13.53 -2.25
N TYR A 32 11.86 -14.21 -1.92
CA TYR A 32 10.79 -14.47 -2.87
C TYR A 32 10.13 -13.18 -3.39
N ASN A 33 9.95 -12.19 -2.51
CA ASN A 33 9.44 -10.88 -2.92
C ASN A 33 10.36 -10.21 -3.95
N LYS A 34 11.67 -10.15 -3.68
CA LYS A 34 12.67 -9.59 -4.60
C LYS A 34 12.76 -10.32 -5.94
N LEU A 35 12.36 -11.57 -5.98
CA LEU A 35 12.29 -12.39 -7.19
C LEU A 35 10.90 -12.35 -7.87
N ASN A 36 9.99 -11.50 -7.39
CA ASN A 36 8.61 -11.41 -7.86
C ASN A 36 7.85 -12.76 -7.79
N ASN A 37 8.27 -13.67 -6.91
CA ASN A 37 7.57 -14.92 -6.66
C ASN A 37 6.49 -14.70 -5.59
N THR A 38 5.42 -14.03 -5.98
CA THR A 38 4.36 -13.59 -5.08
C THR A 38 3.70 -14.77 -4.36
N THR A 39 3.45 -15.88 -5.04
CA THR A 39 2.79 -17.06 -4.43
C THR A 39 3.59 -17.59 -3.25
N LYS A 40 4.89 -17.82 -3.44
CA LYS A 40 5.75 -18.31 -2.35
C LYS A 40 5.95 -17.26 -1.25
N SER A 41 6.03 -15.99 -1.62
CA SER A 41 6.08 -14.88 -0.67
C SER A 41 4.83 -14.83 0.21
N GLU A 42 3.63 -14.97 -0.38
CA GLU A 42 2.35 -15.05 0.35
C GLU A 42 2.31 -16.23 1.35
N GLU A 43 2.77 -17.40 0.95
CA GLU A 43 2.84 -18.59 1.82
C GLU A 43 3.72 -18.31 3.05
N VAL A 44 4.91 -17.74 2.83
CA VAL A 44 5.86 -17.47 3.91
C VAL A 44 5.34 -16.35 4.84
N PHE A 45 4.85 -15.23 4.31
CA PHE A 45 4.30 -14.16 5.15
C PHE A 45 3.04 -14.59 5.90
N SER A 46 2.22 -15.46 5.32
CA SER A 46 1.07 -16.04 6.03
C SER A 46 1.49 -16.91 7.23
N ARG A 47 2.64 -17.62 7.14
CA ARG A 47 3.22 -18.34 8.27
C ARG A 47 3.75 -17.40 9.33
N LEU A 48 4.49 -16.35 8.94
CA LEU A 48 5.03 -15.34 9.84
C LEU A 48 3.93 -14.65 10.66
N ILE A 49 2.83 -14.26 10.00
CA ILE A 49 1.67 -13.64 10.66
C ILE A 49 1.00 -14.61 11.67
N LYS A 50 0.99 -15.93 11.38
CA LYS A 50 0.47 -16.91 12.34
C LYS A 50 1.36 -17.08 13.56
N LEU A 51 2.68 -17.02 13.37
CA LEU A 51 3.67 -17.15 14.45
C LEU A 51 3.72 -15.88 15.31
N GLU A 52 3.68 -14.72 14.70
CA GLU A 52 3.77 -13.41 15.35
C GLU A 52 2.67 -12.46 14.87
N PRO A 53 1.40 -12.64 15.30
CA PRO A 53 0.27 -11.84 14.81
C PRO A 53 0.33 -10.36 15.21
N ASP A 54 1.13 -10.03 16.23
CA ASP A 54 1.33 -8.66 16.71
C ASP A 54 2.57 -7.98 16.14
N ASN A 55 3.26 -8.63 15.19
CA ASN A 55 4.40 -8.04 14.51
C ASN A 55 3.95 -7.27 13.27
N LYS A 56 3.93 -5.93 13.40
CA LYS A 56 3.51 -5.02 12.31
C LYS A 56 4.32 -5.17 11.02
N ASP A 57 5.59 -5.55 11.14
CA ASP A 57 6.50 -5.62 9.99
C ASP A 57 6.12 -6.76 9.05
N HIS A 58 5.58 -7.87 9.56
CA HIS A 58 5.11 -8.97 8.72
C HIS A 58 3.97 -8.55 7.79
N TYR A 59 3.00 -7.81 8.30
CA TYR A 59 1.92 -7.23 7.50
C TYR A 59 2.43 -6.20 6.50
N PHE A 60 3.36 -5.36 6.92
CA PHE A 60 3.92 -4.32 6.05
C PHE A 60 4.68 -4.90 4.86
N TYR A 61 5.60 -5.83 5.10
CA TYR A 61 6.35 -6.48 4.02
C TYR A 61 5.47 -7.36 3.13
N PHE A 62 4.47 -8.01 3.70
CA PHE A 62 3.45 -8.71 2.91
C PHE A 62 2.66 -7.74 2.01
N GLY A 63 2.24 -6.61 2.55
CA GLY A 63 1.59 -5.55 1.77
C GLY A 63 2.46 -5.06 0.61
N LYS A 64 3.76 -4.89 0.83
CA LYS A 64 4.72 -4.53 -0.23
C LYS A 64 4.82 -5.60 -1.32
N ALA A 65 4.91 -6.88 -0.95
CA ALA A 65 4.94 -7.99 -1.89
C ALA A 65 3.69 -8.01 -2.78
N LEU A 66 2.51 -7.83 -2.18
CA LEU A 66 1.24 -7.77 -2.89
C LEU A 66 1.14 -6.55 -3.81
N MET A 67 1.66 -5.40 -3.36
CA MET A 67 1.70 -4.16 -4.16
C MET A 67 2.57 -4.36 -5.41
N GLU A 68 3.77 -4.90 -5.27
CA GLU A 68 4.70 -5.19 -6.38
C GLU A 68 4.08 -6.18 -7.38
N ALA A 69 3.22 -7.10 -6.91
CA ALA A 69 2.46 -8.01 -7.75
C ALA A 69 1.17 -7.42 -8.37
N GLY A 70 0.87 -6.14 -8.14
CA GLY A 70 -0.35 -5.49 -8.62
C GLY A 70 -1.64 -5.89 -7.87
N LYS A 71 -1.52 -6.66 -6.78
CA LYS A 71 -2.66 -7.09 -5.94
C LYS A 71 -3.09 -6.00 -4.95
N TYR A 72 -3.45 -4.83 -5.46
CA TYR A 72 -3.62 -3.59 -4.68
C TYR A 72 -4.67 -3.67 -3.58
N SER A 73 -5.82 -4.34 -3.81
CA SER A 73 -6.85 -4.54 -2.79
C SER A 73 -6.32 -5.32 -1.58
N GLN A 74 -5.59 -6.40 -1.83
CA GLN A 74 -4.99 -7.23 -0.79
C GLN A 74 -3.85 -6.49 -0.09
N ALA A 75 -2.99 -5.78 -0.86
CA ALA A 75 -1.92 -4.94 -0.32
C ALA A 75 -2.45 -3.90 0.68
N ARG A 76 -3.55 -3.21 0.31
CA ARG A 76 -4.23 -2.24 1.19
C ARG A 76 -4.66 -2.89 2.50
N THR A 77 -5.25 -4.09 2.46
CA THR A 77 -5.67 -4.82 3.67
C THR A 77 -4.49 -5.04 4.60
N GLN A 78 -3.34 -5.46 4.06
CA GLN A 78 -2.14 -5.69 4.86
C GLN A 78 -1.55 -4.39 5.40
N PHE A 79 -1.50 -3.31 4.63
CA PHE A 79 -1.03 -2.01 5.11
C PHE A 79 -1.91 -1.45 6.23
N LEU A 80 -3.24 -1.54 6.12
CA LEU A 80 -4.14 -1.10 7.19
C LEU A 80 -3.92 -1.92 8.46
N LYS A 81 -3.73 -3.24 8.33
CA LYS A 81 -3.44 -4.10 9.47
C LYS A 81 -2.07 -3.78 10.10
N ALA A 82 -1.04 -3.50 9.27
CA ALA A 82 0.27 -3.06 9.76
C ALA A 82 0.18 -1.75 10.57
N SER A 83 -0.62 -0.79 10.10
CA SER A 83 -0.84 0.47 10.82
C SER A 83 -1.56 0.26 12.15
N ASP A 84 -2.59 -0.60 12.17
CA ASP A 84 -3.38 -0.94 13.35
C ASP A 84 -2.50 -1.62 14.43
N VAL A 85 -1.84 -2.72 14.06
CA VAL A 85 -0.90 -3.45 14.94
C VAL A 85 0.25 -2.56 15.40
N GLY A 86 0.69 -1.63 14.55
CA GLY A 86 1.73 -0.65 14.85
C GLY A 86 1.26 0.57 15.64
N ASN A 87 0.07 0.52 16.29
CA ASN A 87 -0.50 1.62 17.08
C ASN A 87 -0.53 2.96 16.32
N GLY A 88 -1.01 2.94 15.09
CA GLY A 88 -1.09 4.12 14.25
C GLY A 88 0.22 4.41 13.50
N TRP A 89 0.97 3.39 13.13
CA TRP A 89 2.15 3.54 12.29
C TRP A 89 1.80 4.19 10.94
N ALA A 90 2.39 5.36 10.67
CA ALA A 90 2.03 6.23 9.55
C ALA A 90 2.48 5.68 8.18
N LEU A 91 3.64 5.01 8.12
CA LEU A 91 4.23 4.56 6.86
C LEU A 91 3.30 3.63 6.05
N PRO A 92 2.58 2.65 6.63
CA PRO A 92 1.59 1.87 5.88
C PRO A 92 0.45 2.72 5.30
N ILE A 93 0.03 3.79 5.98
CA ILE A 93 -1.00 4.71 5.45
C ILE A 93 -0.46 5.52 4.27
N PHE A 94 0.82 5.89 4.28
CA PHE A 94 1.47 6.43 3.10
C PHE A 94 1.38 5.46 1.91
N TYR A 95 1.68 4.18 2.13
CA TYR A 95 1.58 3.17 1.07
C TYR A 95 0.12 2.94 0.60
N GLU A 96 -0.88 3.06 1.48
CA GLU A 96 -2.30 3.09 1.05
C GLU A 96 -2.54 4.22 0.04
N GLY A 97 -2.04 5.43 0.31
CA GLY A 97 -2.11 6.57 -0.62
C GLY A 97 -1.40 6.27 -1.95
N PHE A 98 -0.25 5.62 -1.89
CA PHE A 98 0.51 5.23 -3.07
C PHE A 98 -0.25 4.21 -3.94
N LEU A 99 -0.96 3.25 -3.36
CA LEU A 99 -1.81 2.32 -4.11
C LEU A 99 -2.91 3.07 -4.89
N TYR A 100 -3.56 4.05 -4.28
CA TYR A 100 -4.58 4.87 -4.97
C TYR A 100 -3.96 5.63 -6.12
N GLU A 101 -2.83 6.29 -5.90
CA GLU A 101 -2.13 7.04 -6.92
C GLU A 101 -1.74 6.16 -8.12
N GLN A 102 -1.16 4.98 -7.89
CA GLN A 102 -0.82 4.03 -8.95
C GLN A 102 -2.05 3.53 -9.73
N SER A 103 -3.20 3.46 -9.08
CA SER A 103 -4.45 3.01 -9.70
C SER A 103 -5.12 4.07 -10.57
N ALA A 104 -4.75 5.33 -10.43
CA ALA A 104 -5.36 6.46 -11.16
C ALA A 104 -5.17 6.36 -12.70
N GLY A 105 -4.14 5.63 -13.14
CA GLY A 105 -3.87 5.42 -14.58
C GLY A 105 -5.01 4.74 -15.34
N GLY A 106 -5.87 3.98 -14.67
CA GLY A 106 -7.05 3.34 -15.26
C GLY A 106 -8.28 4.25 -15.41
N CYS A 107 -8.19 5.51 -14.94
CA CYS A 107 -9.29 6.48 -14.95
C CYS A 107 -9.10 7.53 -16.05
N THR A 108 -10.20 8.13 -16.49
CA THR A 108 -10.19 9.24 -17.45
C THR A 108 -10.32 10.59 -16.76
N ASP A 109 -9.68 11.59 -17.32
CA ASP A 109 -9.84 13.04 -16.99
C ASP A 109 -10.17 13.35 -15.52
N PHE A 110 -11.43 13.75 -15.26
CA PHE A 110 -11.88 14.18 -13.95
C PHE A 110 -11.85 13.07 -12.91
N ASP A 111 -12.21 11.84 -13.28
CA ASP A 111 -12.20 10.70 -12.36
C ASP A 111 -10.77 10.41 -11.87
N ARG A 112 -9.78 10.58 -12.74
CA ARG A 112 -8.36 10.49 -12.38
C ARG A 112 -7.99 11.55 -11.35
N LYS A 113 -8.44 12.79 -11.53
CA LYS A 113 -8.22 13.88 -10.57
C LYS A 113 -8.85 13.54 -9.20
N VAL A 114 -10.05 12.92 -9.18
CA VAL A 114 -10.73 12.48 -7.95
C VAL A 114 -9.93 11.39 -7.24
N VAL A 115 -9.35 10.43 -7.97
CA VAL A 115 -8.47 9.41 -7.39
C VAL A 115 -7.20 10.04 -6.81
N TYR A 116 -6.60 11.00 -7.51
CA TYR A 116 -5.45 11.76 -6.97
C TYR A 116 -5.80 12.56 -5.71
N LEU A 117 -7.02 13.12 -5.64
CA LEU A 117 -7.49 13.79 -4.43
C LEU A 117 -7.61 12.79 -3.25
N LEU A 118 -8.11 11.57 -3.49
CA LEU A 118 -8.12 10.52 -2.48
C LEU A 118 -6.70 10.17 -2.02
N ALA A 119 -5.78 9.97 -2.95
CA ALA A 119 -4.37 9.70 -2.65
C ALA A 119 -3.75 10.82 -1.82
N GLN A 120 -3.93 12.07 -2.24
CA GLN A 120 -3.42 13.25 -1.53
C GLN A 120 -4.00 13.37 -0.12
N ASN A 121 -5.31 13.13 0.07
CA ASN A 121 -5.93 13.12 1.39
C ASN A 121 -5.38 11.99 2.28
N THR A 122 -5.06 10.85 1.70
CA THR A 122 -4.46 9.71 2.41
C THR A 122 -3.01 10.03 2.82
N TYR A 123 -2.23 10.71 1.97
CA TYR A 123 -0.90 11.21 2.33
C TYR A 123 -0.96 12.27 3.44
N ARG A 124 -1.95 13.19 3.40
CA ARG A 124 -2.16 14.15 4.51
C ARG A 124 -2.48 13.44 5.82
N LYS A 125 -3.29 12.37 5.77
CA LYS A 125 -3.56 11.53 6.95
C LYS A 125 -2.26 10.91 7.48
N ALA A 126 -1.42 10.30 6.63
CA ALA A 126 -0.15 9.76 7.05
C ALA A 126 0.76 10.84 7.68
N LEU A 127 0.84 12.02 7.06
CA LEU A 127 1.62 13.15 7.57
C LEU A 127 1.09 13.71 8.90
N SER A 128 -0.23 13.62 9.15
CA SER A 128 -0.81 13.99 10.45
C SER A 128 -0.49 12.99 11.56
N MET A 129 -0.21 11.73 11.21
CA MET A 129 0.19 10.68 12.14
C MET A 129 1.70 10.73 12.43
N ASP A 130 2.51 11.09 11.43
CA ASP A 130 3.95 11.34 11.56
C ASP A 130 4.35 12.56 10.71
N SER A 131 4.59 13.68 11.38
CA SER A 131 4.98 14.94 10.73
C SER A 131 6.35 14.90 10.06
N ASN A 132 7.19 13.92 10.38
CA ASN A 132 8.53 13.74 9.79
C ASN A 132 8.50 12.91 8.50
N LEU A 133 7.34 12.39 8.08
CA LEU A 133 7.22 11.59 6.88
C LEU A 133 7.35 12.46 5.63
N SER A 134 8.60 12.75 5.23
CA SER A 134 8.94 13.63 4.11
C SER A 134 8.34 13.14 2.80
N GLU A 135 8.34 11.82 2.57
CA GLU A 135 7.79 11.20 1.36
C GLU A 135 6.30 11.54 1.16
N ALA A 136 5.53 11.58 2.26
CA ALA A 136 4.13 11.98 2.18
C ALA A 136 3.98 13.45 1.78
N ARG A 137 4.85 14.34 2.30
CA ARG A 137 4.87 15.76 1.93
C ARG A 137 5.23 15.94 0.46
N ASP A 138 6.23 15.23 -0.03
CA ASP A 138 6.67 15.30 -1.42
C ASP A 138 5.57 14.83 -2.38
N ARG A 139 4.86 13.74 -2.03
CA ARG A 139 3.73 13.28 -2.85
C ARG A 139 2.54 14.23 -2.83
N ILE A 140 2.22 14.86 -1.69
CA ILE A 140 1.19 15.90 -1.60
C ILE A 140 1.51 17.05 -2.55
N ASN A 141 2.76 17.52 -2.56
CA ASN A 141 3.22 18.59 -3.42
C ASN A 141 3.17 18.20 -4.91
N ALA A 142 3.63 17.00 -5.24
CA ALA A 142 3.61 16.49 -6.62
C ALA A 142 2.18 16.40 -7.19
N LEU A 143 1.20 16.04 -6.36
CA LEU A 143 -0.20 15.94 -6.78
C LEU A 143 -0.97 17.27 -6.73
N SER A 144 -0.38 18.38 -6.28
CA SER A 144 -1.11 19.66 -6.07
C SER A 144 -1.78 20.20 -7.32
N GLY A 145 -1.17 20.01 -8.49
CA GLY A 145 -1.73 20.43 -9.79
C GLY A 145 -2.57 19.33 -10.49
N ALA A 146 -2.64 18.13 -9.93
CA ALA A 146 -3.30 17.00 -10.53
C ALA A 146 -4.67 16.66 -9.91
N VAL A 147 -5.06 17.35 -8.84
CA VAL A 147 -6.36 17.22 -8.18
C VAL A 147 -7.41 18.12 -8.83
N PRO A 148 -8.73 17.93 -8.58
CA PRO A 148 -9.77 18.76 -9.12
C PRO A 148 -9.62 20.22 -8.67
N THR A 149 -9.80 21.17 -9.60
CA THR A 149 -9.80 22.62 -9.35
C THR A 149 -11.21 23.14 -9.07
N LYS A 150 -11.33 24.42 -8.66
CA LYS A 150 -12.64 25.07 -8.50
C LYS A 150 -13.42 25.13 -9.81
N GLU A 151 -12.72 25.33 -10.92
CA GLU A 151 -13.29 25.33 -12.28
C GLU A 151 -13.82 23.94 -12.64
N ASP A 152 -13.08 22.87 -12.34
CA ASP A 152 -13.55 21.49 -12.56
C ASP A 152 -14.88 21.22 -11.85
N TYR A 153 -15.02 21.67 -10.59
CA TYR A 153 -16.26 21.52 -9.82
C TYR A 153 -17.39 22.38 -10.40
N PHE A 154 -17.09 23.64 -10.75
CA PHE A 154 -18.08 24.55 -11.30
C PHE A 154 -18.68 24.02 -12.61
N PHE A 155 -17.85 23.65 -13.59
CA PHE A 155 -18.32 23.16 -14.89
C PHE A 155 -19.09 21.83 -14.81
N ARG A 156 -18.91 21.07 -13.72
CA ARG A 156 -19.63 19.80 -13.48
C ARG A 156 -20.84 19.96 -12.55
N GLY A 157 -21.10 21.17 -12.06
CA GLY A 157 -22.19 21.43 -11.12
C GLY A 157 -22.02 20.74 -9.76
N ILE A 158 -20.75 20.42 -9.38
CA ILE A 158 -20.44 19.77 -8.11
C ILE A 158 -20.37 20.83 -7.02
N LYS A 159 -21.16 20.64 -5.96
CA LYS A 159 -21.23 21.57 -4.83
C LYS A 159 -20.26 21.17 -3.73
N SER A 160 -19.82 22.16 -2.93
CA SER A 160 -19.07 21.90 -1.69
C SER A 160 -19.83 20.90 -0.80
N GLY A 161 -19.12 19.95 -0.20
CA GLY A 161 -19.69 18.89 0.60
C GLY A 161 -20.28 17.70 -0.20
N GLN A 162 -20.37 17.79 -1.52
CA GLN A 162 -20.88 16.71 -2.34
C GLN A 162 -19.91 15.53 -2.41
N SER A 163 -20.46 14.32 -2.22
CA SER A 163 -19.68 13.07 -2.33
C SER A 163 -19.46 12.70 -3.80
N MET A 164 -18.22 12.38 -4.13
CA MET A 164 -17.77 11.92 -5.44
C MET A 164 -17.29 10.47 -5.33
N PRO A 165 -18.10 9.49 -5.74
CA PRO A 165 -17.72 8.08 -5.69
C PRO A 165 -16.62 7.79 -6.72
N ILE A 166 -15.65 6.95 -6.35
CA ILE A 166 -14.63 6.45 -7.26
C ILE A 166 -15.11 5.13 -7.84
N THR A 167 -15.50 5.14 -9.11
CA THR A 167 -16.06 3.99 -9.83
C THR A 167 -15.12 3.42 -10.88
N CYS A 168 -14.16 4.22 -11.36
CA CYS A 168 -13.20 3.81 -12.40
C CYS A 168 -12.16 2.80 -11.91
N VAL A 169 -12.03 2.63 -10.59
CA VAL A 169 -11.13 1.64 -9.95
C VAL A 169 -11.93 0.83 -8.93
N GLY A 170 -12.49 -0.30 -9.37
CA GLY A 170 -13.47 -1.06 -8.60
C GLY A 170 -13.02 -1.54 -7.22
N TRP A 171 -11.71 -1.77 -7.00
CA TRP A 171 -11.20 -2.24 -5.70
C TRP A 171 -11.15 -1.13 -4.64
N ILE A 172 -11.17 0.15 -5.03
CA ILE A 172 -11.06 1.27 -4.08
C ILE A 172 -12.28 1.34 -3.18
N GLY A 173 -13.49 1.31 -3.75
CA GLY A 173 -14.76 1.29 -3.02
C GLY A 173 -14.93 2.48 -2.07
N LYS A 174 -14.38 3.66 -2.40
CA LYS A 174 -14.41 4.88 -1.60
C LYS A 174 -14.99 6.05 -2.38
N SER A 175 -15.39 7.08 -1.65
CA SER A 175 -15.76 8.40 -2.18
C SER A 175 -14.84 9.47 -1.62
N VAL A 176 -14.76 10.59 -2.31
CA VAL A 176 -14.11 11.82 -1.83
C VAL A 176 -15.16 12.91 -1.75
N THR A 177 -15.06 13.77 -0.74
CA THR A 177 -15.94 14.94 -0.60
C THR A 177 -15.32 16.14 -1.28
N ALA A 178 -16.10 16.85 -2.08
CA ALA A 178 -15.70 18.13 -2.69
C ALA A 178 -15.48 19.16 -1.57
N PRO A 179 -14.38 19.95 -1.60
CA PRO A 179 -14.05 20.96 -0.59
C PRO A 179 -15.03 22.12 -0.56
#